data_704d9f299fa5d559751b874230e76257
#
_entry.id   704d9f299fa5d559751b874230e76257
#
_cell.length_a   1.000
_cell.length_b   1.000
_cell.length_c   1.000
_cell.angle_alpha   90.00
_cell.angle_beta   90.00
_cell.angle_gamma   90.00
#
_symmetry.space_group_name_H-M   'P 1'
#
loop_
_entity.id
_entity.type
_entity.pdbx_description
1 polymer ?
#
loop_
_entity_poly.entity_id
_entity_poly.type
_entity_poly.pdbx_seq_one_letter_code
_entity_poly.pdbx_strand_id
1 'polypeptide(L)'
;MKKLSALLIFFLCATAMPAQSSLLRILSGLAKAGQAITLTDEQLAAAVKESVAAMDKKNTVCSASSAYTQRLKRLTKGMNAADGIKFNFKVYKTSEVNAFACPDGSVRVYSALMDALSDDELLGVLGHEIGHVALRHSKKSWQDALLRSAASDALGSFSDTWAEFSASSWSSLGESMISAKHSRHHERQADDYGYEFLKKCGRNPWAMGKAFKKLKSFSEKSGSTKYAKLLYAFSSHPDFDERIRRMRERAEEDGYSCH
;
A
#
# COMPACT_ATOMS: atom_id res chain seq x y z
N MET A 1 43.18 -31.73 49.53
CA MET A 1 43.14 -30.45 48.80
C MET A 1 42.54 -30.72 47.42
N LYS A 2 41.22 -30.52 47.27
CA LYS A 2 40.50 -30.73 46.00
C LYS A 2 40.28 -29.36 45.35
N LYS A 3 40.89 -29.12 44.19
CA LYS A 3 40.69 -27.89 43.41
C LYS A 3 39.37 -28.01 42.65
N LEU A 4 38.44 -27.14 42.95
CA LEU A 4 37.17 -26.94 42.23
C LEU A 4 37.49 -26.02 41.05
N SER A 5 37.44 -26.55 39.82
CA SER A 5 37.48 -25.74 38.60
C SER A 5 36.06 -25.27 38.25
N ALA A 6 35.79 -23.98 38.41
CA ALA A 6 34.56 -23.38 37.97
C ALA A 6 34.61 -23.17 36.46
N LEU A 7 33.76 -23.92 35.73
CA LEU A 7 33.57 -23.78 34.29
C LEU A 7 32.56 -22.62 34.04
N LEU A 8 33.08 -21.47 33.63
CA LEU A 8 32.28 -20.31 33.27
C LEU A 8 31.66 -20.54 31.87
N ILE A 9 30.41 -20.96 31.80
CA ILE A 9 29.66 -21.06 30.57
C ILE A 9 29.23 -19.66 30.18
N PHE A 10 29.95 -19.04 29.21
CA PHE A 10 29.49 -17.83 28.55
C PHE A 10 28.31 -18.19 27.64
N PHE A 11 27.11 -17.89 28.08
CA PHE A 11 25.92 -17.88 27.23
C PHE A 11 26.04 -16.69 26.28
N LEU A 12 26.54 -16.98 25.06
CA LEU A 12 26.49 -16.00 23.97
C LEU A 12 25.02 -15.85 23.55
N CYS A 13 24.33 -14.91 24.18
CA CYS A 13 23.01 -14.49 23.73
C CYS A 13 23.20 -13.72 22.42
N ALA A 14 23.22 -14.44 21.30
CA ALA A 14 23.13 -13.84 19.98
C ALA A 14 21.72 -13.23 19.86
N THR A 15 21.59 -11.99 20.31
CA THR A 15 20.41 -11.17 19.97
C THR A 15 20.43 -11.03 18.46
N ALA A 16 19.51 -11.73 17.80
CA ALA A 16 19.24 -11.54 16.40
C ALA A 16 18.86 -10.06 16.20
N MET A 17 19.80 -9.24 15.73
CA MET A 17 19.52 -7.88 15.34
C MET A 17 18.45 -7.93 14.25
N PRO A 18 17.37 -7.16 14.37
CA PRO A 18 16.33 -7.17 13.36
C PRO A 18 16.95 -6.80 12.00
N ALA A 19 16.68 -7.61 10.99
CA ALA A 19 17.22 -7.48 9.63
C ALA A 19 16.98 -6.08 9.00
N GLN A 20 16.05 -5.34 9.56
CA GLN A 20 15.58 -4.00 9.20
C GLN A 20 16.61 -2.89 9.46
N SER A 21 17.33 -2.95 10.57
CA SER A 21 18.41 -2.00 10.88
C SER A 21 19.60 -2.15 9.94
N SER A 22 19.78 -3.33 9.34
CA SER A 22 20.90 -3.61 8.43
C SER A 22 20.71 -2.98 7.06
N LEU A 23 19.47 -2.97 6.51
CA LEU A 23 19.20 -2.42 5.19
C LEU A 23 19.43 -0.89 5.14
N LEU A 24 18.87 -0.13 6.07
CA LEU A 24 19.07 1.32 6.13
C LEU A 24 20.51 1.71 6.40
N ARG A 25 21.25 0.91 7.21
CA ARG A 25 22.69 1.10 7.41
C ARG A 25 23.48 0.90 6.14
N ILE A 26 23.19 -0.13 5.35
CA ILE A 26 23.82 -0.38 4.06
C ILE A 26 23.51 0.77 3.11
N LEU A 27 22.25 1.20 2.98
CA LEU A 27 21.84 2.27 2.11
C LEU A 27 22.50 3.61 2.47
N SER A 28 22.54 3.97 3.76
CA SER A 28 23.20 5.19 4.22
C SER A 28 24.73 5.13 4.05
N GLY A 29 25.34 3.96 4.23
CA GLY A 29 26.78 3.76 3.96
C GLY A 29 27.12 3.95 2.48
N LEU A 30 26.30 3.39 1.59
CA LEU A 30 26.46 3.57 0.14
C LEU A 30 26.18 5.01 -0.31
N ALA A 31 25.17 5.68 0.24
CA ALA A 31 24.90 7.09 -0.03
C ALA A 31 26.05 8.00 0.38
N LYS A 32 26.67 7.75 1.56
CA LYS A 32 27.89 8.47 2.01
C LYS A 32 29.07 8.24 1.09
N ALA A 33 29.18 7.07 0.47
CA ALA A 33 30.24 6.74 -0.46
C ALA A 33 30.02 7.30 -1.88
N GLY A 34 28.90 7.98 -2.15
CA GLY A 34 28.55 8.51 -3.47
C GLY A 34 28.30 7.43 -4.52
N GLN A 35 28.02 6.20 -4.10
CA GLN A 35 27.79 5.08 -5.00
C GLN A 35 26.33 5.03 -5.48
N ALA A 36 26.13 4.58 -6.72
CA ALA A 36 24.79 4.33 -7.24
C ALA A 36 24.12 3.20 -6.43
N ILE A 37 22.97 3.49 -5.82
CA ILE A 37 22.24 2.54 -4.99
C ILE A 37 21.06 2.00 -5.80
N THR A 38 21.06 0.68 -6.01
CA THR A 38 19.89 -0.03 -6.55
C THR A 38 19.39 -1.00 -5.50
N LEU A 39 18.09 -0.91 -5.18
CA LEU A 39 17.41 -1.86 -4.31
C LEU A 39 16.95 -3.07 -5.13
N THR A 40 17.19 -4.28 -4.63
CA THR A 40 16.54 -5.48 -5.16
C THR A 40 15.04 -5.47 -4.81
N ASP A 41 14.25 -6.29 -5.51
CA ASP A 41 12.82 -6.41 -5.25
C ASP A 41 12.56 -6.93 -3.83
N GLU A 42 13.39 -7.83 -3.32
CA GLU A 42 13.31 -8.37 -1.97
C GLU A 42 13.60 -7.29 -0.91
N GLN A 43 14.60 -6.46 -1.14
CA GLN A 43 14.96 -5.35 -0.25
C GLN A 43 13.85 -4.29 -0.21
N LEU A 44 13.29 -3.97 -1.38
CA LEU A 44 12.16 -3.07 -1.48
C LEU A 44 10.95 -3.62 -0.72
N ALA A 45 10.59 -4.89 -0.97
CA ALA A 45 9.45 -5.53 -0.31
C ALA A 45 9.62 -5.58 1.21
N ALA A 46 10.84 -5.84 1.70
CA ALA A 46 11.16 -5.82 3.13
C ALA A 46 10.93 -4.43 3.74
N ALA A 47 11.42 -3.36 3.10
CA ALA A 47 11.24 -1.98 3.58
C ALA A 47 9.76 -1.54 3.55
N VAL A 48 9.05 -1.88 2.49
CA VAL A 48 7.60 -1.61 2.37
C VAL A 48 6.83 -2.33 3.47
N LYS A 49 7.16 -3.59 3.75
CA LYS A 49 6.54 -4.38 4.82
C LYS A 49 6.70 -3.72 6.19
N GLU A 50 7.86 -3.12 6.49
CA GLU A 50 8.07 -2.37 7.73
C GLU A 50 7.18 -1.12 7.79
N SER A 51 7.12 -0.34 6.70
CA SER A 51 6.22 0.81 6.62
C SER A 51 4.78 0.42 6.86
N VAL A 52 4.31 -0.66 6.22
CA VAL A 52 2.94 -1.16 6.40
C VAL A 52 2.71 -1.69 7.81
N ALA A 53 3.70 -2.38 8.42
CA ALA A 53 3.60 -2.83 9.81
C ALA A 53 3.51 -1.66 10.80
N ALA A 54 4.22 -0.57 10.56
CA ALA A 54 4.13 0.66 11.35
C ALA A 54 2.76 1.34 11.18
N MET A 55 2.22 1.40 9.95
CA MET A 55 0.87 1.88 9.70
C MET A 55 -0.21 1.00 10.35
N ASP A 56 -0.06 -0.32 10.31
CA ASP A 56 -0.97 -1.27 10.99
C ASP A 56 -1.01 -1.03 12.51
N LYS A 57 0.11 -0.65 13.14
CA LYS A 57 0.17 -0.29 14.57
C LYS A 57 -0.50 1.06 14.86
N LYS A 58 -0.39 2.03 13.94
CA LYS A 58 -0.98 3.37 14.08
C LYS A 58 -2.49 3.37 13.85
N ASN A 59 -3.00 2.46 13.01
CA ASN A 59 -4.40 2.38 12.63
C ASN A 59 -5.13 1.27 13.39
N THR A 60 -6.45 1.41 13.54
CA THR A 60 -7.30 0.35 14.10
C THR A 60 -7.57 -0.71 13.05
N VAL A 61 -6.84 -1.82 13.08
CA VAL A 61 -7.08 -2.98 12.21
C VAL A 61 -8.30 -3.74 12.70
N CYS A 62 -9.28 -3.99 11.80
CA CYS A 62 -10.45 -4.78 12.12
C CYS A 62 -10.08 -6.22 12.49
N SER A 63 -10.72 -6.77 13.53
CA SER A 63 -10.54 -8.16 13.93
C SER A 63 -10.97 -9.15 12.83
N ALA A 64 -10.49 -10.38 12.91
CA ALA A 64 -10.87 -11.44 11.97
C ALA A 64 -12.38 -11.73 11.95
N SER A 65 -13.07 -11.52 13.07
CA SER A 65 -14.52 -11.72 13.22
C SER A 65 -15.37 -10.53 12.79
N SER A 66 -14.79 -9.37 12.50
CA SER A 66 -15.55 -8.20 12.11
C SER A 66 -16.27 -8.42 10.78
N ALA A 67 -17.47 -7.84 10.64
CA ALA A 67 -18.25 -7.89 9.39
C ALA A 67 -17.44 -7.36 8.19
N TYR A 68 -16.63 -6.34 8.37
CA TYR A 68 -15.76 -5.79 7.33
C TYR A 68 -14.71 -6.81 6.87
N THR A 69 -14.00 -7.43 7.80
CA THR A 69 -12.99 -8.44 7.47
C THR A 69 -13.63 -9.65 6.79
N GLN A 70 -14.79 -10.10 7.27
CA GLN A 70 -15.53 -11.21 6.65
C GLN A 70 -16.01 -10.85 5.23
N ARG A 71 -16.52 -9.62 5.02
CA ARG A 71 -16.89 -9.13 3.69
C ARG A 71 -15.69 -9.11 2.76
N LEU A 72 -14.56 -8.51 3.19
CA LEU A 72 -13.34 -8.44 2.38
C LEU A 72 -12.83 -9.85 2.05
N LYS A 73 -12.76 -10.76 3.02
CA LYS A 73 -12.34 -12.14 2.83
C LYS A 73 -13.21 -12.88 1.80
N ARG A 74 -14.52 -12.66 1.83
CA ARG A 74 -15.45 -13.24 0.85
C ARG A 74 -15.16 -12.71 -0.56
N LEU A 75 -14.98 -11.39 -0.69
CA LEU A 75 -14.75 -10.74 -1.97
C LEU A 75 -13.38 -11.10 -2.58
N THR A 76 -12.36 -11.30 -1.74
CA THR A 76 -11.00 -11.61 -2.18
C THR A 76 -10.70 -13.12 -2.17
N LYS A 77 -11.72 -13.97 -2.05
CA LYS A 77 -11.55 -15.43 -2.08
C LYS A 77 -10.96 -15.85 -3.43
N GLY A 78 -9.82 -16.53 -3.38
CA GLY A 78 -9.08 -16.93 -4.58
C GLY A 78 -8.08 -15.91 -5.12
N MET A 79 -8.07 -14.68 -4.60
CA MET A 79 -7.10 -13.64 -4.95
C MET A 79 -5.85 -13.76 -4.07
N ASN A 80 -5.02 -14.75 -4.36
CA ASN A 80 -3.87 -15.05 -3.49
C ASN A 80 -2.60 -14.32 -3.92
N ALA A 81 -2.44 -14.06 -5.22
CA ALA A 81 -1.26 -13.41 -5.77
C ALA A 81 -1.51 -12.85 -7.18
N ALA A 82 -0.71 -11.88 -7.58
CA ALA A 82 -0.53 -11.46 -8.96
C ALA A 82 0.96 -11.22 -9.23
N ASP A 83 1.43 -11.61 -10.39
CA ASP A 83 2.84 -11.46 -10.84
C ASP A 83 3.87 -11.92 -9.77
N GLY A 84 3.58 -13.05 -9.10
CA GLY A 84 4.42 -13.62 -8.05
C GLY A 84 4.31 -12.94 -6.68
N ILE A 85 3.57 -11.84 -6.56
CA ILE A 85 3.38 -11.08 -5.32
C ILE A 85 2.17 -11.64 -4.57
N LYS A 86 2.38 -12.16 -3.36
CA LYS A 86 1.29 -12.67 -2.49
C LYS A 86 0.57 -11.55 -1.79
N PHE A 87 -0.76 -11.54 -1.85
CA PHE A 87 -1.56 -10.50 -1.20
C PHE A 87 -1.85 -10.77 0.27
N ASN A 88 -1.80 -9.69 1.06
CA ASN A 88 -2.21 -9.64 2.45
C ASN A 88 -3.27 -8.55 2.66
N PHE A 89 -4.52 -8.95 2.81
CA PHE A 89 -5.67 -8.05 2.94
C PHE A 89 -6.00 -7.77 4.41
N LYS A 90 -6.15 -6.48 4.76
CA LYS A 90 -6.68 -6.05 6.07
C LYS A 90 -7.62 -4.85 5.89
N VAL A 91 -8.49 -4.64 6.89
CA VAL A 91 -9.37 -3.47 6.93
C VAL A 91 -8.94 -2.55 8.06
N TYR A 92 -8.82 -1.25 7.77
CA TYR A 92 -8.67 -0.20 8.77
C TYR A 92 -10.03 0.37 9.14
N LYS A 93 -10.36 0.37 10.44
CA LYS A 93 -11.59 0.98 10.95
C LYS A 93 -11.39 2.50 11.04
N THR A 94 -11.98 3.23 10.10
CA THR A 94 -11.82 4.69 10.00
C THR A 94 -12.98 5.32 9.24
N SER A 95 -13.20 6.61 9.45
CA SER A 95 -14.15 7.43 8.68
C SER A 95 -13.57 7.95 7.36
N GLU A 96 -12.31 7.73 7.09
CA GLU A 96 -11.68 8.08 5.83
C GLU A 96 -12.05 7.08 4.73
N VAL A 97 -12.18 7.56 3.50
CA VAL A 97 -12.53 6.72 2.33
C VAL A 97 -11.26 6.49 1.53
N ASN A 98 -10.68 5.28 1.65
CA ASN A 98 -9.47 4.91 0.92
C ASN A 98 -9.33 3.40 0.74
N ALA A 99 -8.51 3.01 -0.23
CA ALA A 99 -7.85 1.72 -0.33
C ALA A 99 -6.47 1.93 -0.95
N PHE A 100 -5.52 1.06 -0.65
CA PHE A 100 -4.22 1.08 -1.28
C PHE A 100 -3.60 -0.31 -1.31
N ALA A 101 -2.73 -0.54 -2.29
CA ALA A 101 -1.91 -1.73 -2.37
C ALA A 101 -0.42 -1.34 -2.51
N CYS A 102 0.44 -2.10 -1.82
CA CYS A 102 1.87 -1.86 -1.76
C CYS A 102 2.68 -2.93 -2.53
N PRO A 103 3.91 -2.60 -2.96
CA PRO A 103 4.77 -3.52 -3.71
C PRO A 103 5.08 -4.86 -3.01
N ASP A 104 4.92 -4.95 -1.70
CA ASP A 104 5.06 -6.19 -0.91
C ASP A 104 3.80 -7.09 -0.93
N GLY A 105 2.74 -6.65 -1.61
CA GLY A 105 1.45 -7.32 -1.67
C GLY A 105 0.49 -6.98 -0.52
N SER A 106 0.86 -6.06 0.37
CA SER A 106 -0.05 -5.56 1.39
C SER A 106 -1.17 -4.73 0.76
N VAL A 107 -2.44 -5.13 1.01
CA VAL A 107 -3.64 -4.39 0.59
C VAL A 107 -4.42 -3.96 1.82
N ARG A 108 -4.71 -2.67 1.92
CA ARG A 108 -5.48 -2.09 3.02
C ARG A 108 -6.72 -1.41 2.48
N VAL A 109 -7.86 -1.72 3.09
CA VAL A 109 -9.16 -1.19 2.71
C VAL A 109 -9.75 -0.46 3.90
N TYR A 110 -10.23 0.75 3.71
CA TYR A 110 -10.80 1.55 4.79
C TYR A 110 -12.29 1.24 4.94
N SER A 111 -12.76 1.13 6.18
CA SER A 111 -14.15 0.73 6.46
C SER A 111 -15.17 1.69 5.83
N ALA A 112 -14.89 2.99 5.80
CA ALA A 112 -15.80 3.96 5.17
C ALA A 112 -15.89 3.80 3.65
N LEU A 113 -14.83 3.34 2.97
CA LEU A 113 -14.92 2.97 1.55
C LEU A 113 -15.84 1.76 1.36
N MET A 114 -15.72 0.76 2.24
CA MET A 114 -16.58 -0.42 2.21
C MET A 114 -18.05 -0.08 2.48
N ASP A 115 -18.33 0.89 3.35
CA ASP A 115 -19.70 1.37 3.62
C ASP A 115 -20.29 2.13 2.41
N ALA A 116 -19.45 2.80 1.64
CA ALA A 116 -19.87 3.62 0.49
C ALA A 116 -20.11 2.81 -0.78
N LEU A 117 -19.43 1.68 -0.95
CA LEU A 117 -19.43 0.90 -2.18
C LEU A 117 -20.17 -0.43 -2.05
N SER A 118 -20.86 -0.84 -3.12
CA SER A 118 -21.36 -2.21 -3.26
C SER A 118 -20.20 -3.22 -3.39
N ASP A 119 -20.49 -4.51 -3.36
CA ASP A 119 -19.47 -5.55 -3.51
C ASP A 119 -18.75 -5.48 -4.85
N ASP A 120 -19.48 -5.26 -5.95
CA ASP A 120 -18.88 -5.18 -7.29
C ASP A 120 -18.07 -3.89 -7.49
N GLU A 121 -18.55 -2.76 -6.96
CA GLU A 121 -17.83 -1.49 -6.97
C GLU A 121 -16.51 -1.59 -6.17
N LEU A 122 -16.57 -2.21 -5.00
CA LEU A 122 -15.38 -2.45 -4.16
C LEU A 122 -14.38 -3.38 -4.86
N LEU A 123 -14.88 -4.44 -5.51
CA LEU A 123 -14.04 -5.31 -6.33
C LEU A 123 -13.35 -4.57 -7.47
N GLY A 124 -14.04 -3.62 -8.12
CA GLY A 124 -13.46 -2.76 -9.15
C GLY A 124 -12.29 -1.93 -8.61
N VAL A 125 -12.48 -1.29 -7.44
CA VAL A 125 -11.41 -0.53 -6.77
C VAL A 125 -10.26 -1.45 -6.38
N LEU A 126 -10.52 -2.62 -5.80
CA LEU A 126 -9.48 -3.60 -5.46
C LEU A 126 -8.71 -4.07 -6.71
N GLY A 127 -9.41 -4.31 -7.81
CA GLY A 127 -8.77 -4.67 -9.08
C GLY A 127 -7.85 -3.58 -9.61
N HIS A 128 -8.23 -2.31 -9.46
CA HIS A 128 -7.41 -1.15 -9.80
C HIS A 128 -6.13 -1.09 -8.93
N GLU A 129 -6.28 -1.20 -7.60
CA GLU A 129 -5.14 -1.20 -6.66
C GLU A 129 -4.18 -2.36 -6.91
N ILE A 130 -4.72 -3.57 -7.15
CA ILE A 130 -3.94 -4.74 -7.53
C ILE A 130 -3.22 -4.51 -8.87
N GLY A 131 -3.86 -3.81 -9.81
CA GLY A 131 -3.27 -3.41 -11.08
C GLY A 131 -2.00 -2.56 -10.90
N HIS A 132 -2.00 -1.59 -9.98
CA HIS A 132 -0.81 -0.81 -9.66
C HIS A 132 0.35 -1.69 -9.15
N VAL A 133 0.05 -2.71 -8.35
CA VAL A 133 1.07 -3.65 -7.86
C VAL A 133 1.56 -4.57 -8.97
N ALA A 134 0.66 -5.22 -9.70
CA ALA A 134 0.98 -6.17 -10.77
C ALA A 134 1.80 -5.52 -11.90
N LEU A 135 1.51 -4.26 -12.21
CA LEU A 135 2.20 -3.45 -13.22
C LEU A 135 3.40 -2.65 -12.67
N ARG A 136 3.71 -2.83 -11.37
CA ARG A 136 4.87 -2.23 -10.68
C ARG A 136 4.92 -0.71 -10.73
N HIS A 137 3.77 -0.03 -10.82
CA HIS A 137 3.67 1.43 -10.94
C HIS A 137 4.32 2.19 -9.77
N SER A 138 4.23 1.66 -8.57
CA SER A 138 4.77 2.29 -7.36
C SER A 138 6.24 1.94 -7.07
N LYS A 139 6.82 0.93 -7.75
CA LYS A 139 8.15 0.42 -7.44
C LYS A 139 9.20 1.52 -7.43
N LYS A 140 9.31 2.27 -8.53
CA LYS A 140 10.30 3.35 -8.66
C LYS A 140 10.10 4.44 -7.62
N SER A 141 8.86 4.85 -7.36
CA SER A 141 8.56 5.88 -6.36
C SER A 141 8.99 5.46 -4.95
N TRP A 142 8.73 4.20 -4.59
CA TRP A 142 9.19 3.64 -3.32
C TRP A 142 10.71 3.57 -3.22
N GLN A 143 11.40 3.13 -4.29
CA GLN A 143 12.86 3.12 -4.34
C GLN A 143 13.42 4.53 -4.12
N ASP A 144 12.93 5.52 -4.87
CA ASP A 144 13.38 6.91 -4.78
C ASP A 144 13.11 7.50 -3.38
N ALA A 145 11.99 7.18 -2.74
CA ALA A 145 11.66 7.65 -1.40
C ALA A 145 12.58 7.04 -0.33
N LEU A 146 12.83 5.73 -0.40
CA LEU A 146 13.77 5.05 0.51
C LEU A 146 15.19 5.58 0.36
N LEU A 147 15.65 5.83 -0.86
CA LEU A 147 16.97 6.39 -1.12
C LEU A 147 17.09 7.83 -0.57
N ARG A 148 16.05 8.66 -0.75
CA ARG A 148 16.02 10.01 -0.15
C ARG A 148 16.04 9.97 1.37
N SER A 149 15.27 9.08 2.00
CA SER A 149 15.28 8.91 3.46
C SER A 149 16.67 8.49 3.96
N ALA A 150 17.29 7.50 3.30
CA ALA A 150 18.63 7.06 3.66
C ALA A 150 19.69 8.15 3.48
N ALA A 151 19.59 8.98 2.44
CA ALA A 151 20.49 10.11 2.22
C ALA A 151 20.26 11.21 3.28
N SER A 152 19.03 11.52 3.65
CA SER A 152 18.70 12.47 4.71
C SER A 152 19.28 12.04 6.06
N ASP A 153 19.11 10.78 6.42
CA ASP A 153 19.69 10.21 7.64
C ASP A 153 21.21 10.24 7.63
N ALA A 154 21.84 10.03 6.46
CA ALA A 154 23.28 10.10 6.28
C ALA A 154 23.83 11.53 6.48
N LEU A 155 23.07 12.57 6.11
CA LEU A 155 23.46 13.98 6.26
C LEU A 155 23.17 14.52 7.66
N GLY A 156 22.15 13.98 8.36
CA GLY A 156 21.75 14.45 9.70
C GLY A 156 22.57 13.88 10.85
N SER A 157 23.29 12.79 10.67
CA SER A 157 23.98 12.10 11.76
C SER A 157 25.47 12.40 11.81
N PHE A 158 25.84 13.55 12.42
CA PHE A 158 27.19 13.78 12.97
C PHE A 158 27.38 13.13 14.36
N SER A 159 26.41 12.38 14.86
CA SER A 159 26.55 11.60 16.10
C SER A 159 26.62 10.11 15.79
N ASP A 160 27.56 9.42 16.40
CA ASP A 160 27.81 7.97 16.27
C ASP A 160 26.69 7.07 16.79
N THR A 161 25.60 7.63 17.28
CA THR A 161 24.37 6.92 17.68
C THR A 161 23.40 6.96 16.52
N TRP A 162 23.38 5.90 15.74
CA TRP A 162 22.35 5.63 14.75
C TRP A 162 20.97 5.69 15.40
N ALA A 163 20.23 6.77 15.17
CA ALA A 163 18.81 6.77 15.47
C ALA A 163 18.18 5.63 14.69
N GLU A 164 17.65 4.64 15.39
CA GLU A 164 16.81 3.61 14.77
C GLU A 164 15.72 4.36 13.99
N PHE A 165 15.56 4.03 12.72
CA PHE A 165 14.49 4.58 11.91
C PHE A 165 13.18 4.26 12.64
N SER A 166 12.59 5.26 13.25
CA SER A 166 11.52 5.07 14.23
C SER A 166 10.27 4.51 13.58
N ALA A 167 9.39 3.87 14.34
CA ALA A 167 8.10 3.42 13.84
C ALA A 167 7.28 4.58 13.24
N SER A 168 7.43 5.80 13.75
CA SER A 168 6.81 7.01 13.18
C SER A 168 7.39 7.37 11.82
N SER A 169 8.70 7.25 11.63
CA SER A 169 9.37 7.50 10.33
C SER A 169 8.91 6.48 9.27
N TRP A 170 8.83 5.20 9.62
CA TRP A 170 8.29 4.17 8.74
C TRP A 170 6.83 4.44 8.35
N SER A 171 5.98 4.81 9.33
CA SER A 171 4.59 5.16 9.07
C SER A 171 4.47 6.37 8.16
N SER A 172 5.24 7.45 8.42
CA SER A 172 5.23 8.66 7.60
C SER A 172 5.69 8.41 6.17
N LEU A 173 6.71 7.56 5.99
CA LEU A 173 7.14 7.13 4.65
C LEU A 173 6.01 6.42 3.92
N GLY A 174 5.37 5.44 4.55
CA GLY A 174 4.24 4.72 3.96
C GLY A 174 3.08 5.65 3.59
N GLU A 175 2.69 6.55 4.48
CA GLU A 175 1.62 7.53 4.24
C GLU A 175 1.95 8.48 3.08
N SER A 176 3.20 8.94 2.99
CA SER A 176 3.63 9.78 1.86
C SER A 176 3.56 9.05 0.53
N MET A 177 3.85 7.76 0.52
CA MET A 177 3.79 6.92 -0.69
C MET A 177 2.37 6.62 -1.13
N ILE A 178 1.45 6.39 -0.18
CA ILE A 178 0.02 6.18 -0.46
C ILE A 178 -0.60 7.43 -1.09
N SER A 179 -0.15 8.62 -0.66
CA SER A 179 -0.64 9.90 -1.19
C SER A 179 0.08 10.37 -2.46
N ALA A 180 1.12 9.65 -2.91
CA ALA A 180 1.84 9.99 -4.13
C ALA A 180 0.96 9.81 -5.38
N LYS A 181 0.88 10.84 -6.22
CA LYS A 181 0.08 10.79 -7.45
C LYS A 181 0.69 9.86 -8.49
N HIS A 182 -0.16 9.04 -9.07
CA HIS A 182 0.19 8.27 -10.26
C HIS A 182 0.08 9.12 -11.54
N SER A 183 0.83 8.74 -12.57
CA SER A 183 0.68 9.36 -13.89
C SER A 183 -0.65 8.93 -14.52
N ARG A 184 -1.22 9.76 -15.41
CA ARG A 184 -2.42 9.41 -16.20
C ARG A 184 -2.26 8.08 -16.95
N HIS A 185 -1.06 7.79 -17.41
CA HIS A 185 -0.75 6.53 -18.08
C HIS A 185 -0.89 5.33 -17.12
N HIS A 186 -0.32 5.44 -15.91
CA HIS A 186 -0.45 4.40 -14.87
C HIS A 186 -1.91 4.22 -14.45
N GLU A 187 -2.69 5.31 -14.31
CA GLU A 187 -4.11 5.22 -13.99
C GLU A 187 -4.89 4.46 -15.06
N ARG A 188 -4.66 4.75 -16.36
CA ARG A 188 -5.29 4.03 -17.45
C ARG A 188 -4.96 2.55 -17.44
N GLN A 189 -3.70 2.19 -17.21
CA GLN A 189 -3.27 0.79 -17.12
C GLN A 189 -3.91 0.07 -15.92
N ALA A 190 -3.97 0.73 -14.76
CA ALA A 190 -4.62 0.18 -13.57
C ALA A 190 -6.14 0.03 -13.77
N ASP A 191 -6.78 0.99 -14.45
CA ASP A 191 -8.19 0.90 -14.84
C ASP A 191 -8.45 -0.27 -15.78
N ASP A 192 -7.60 -0.46 -16.79
CA ASP A 192 -7.70 -1.59 -17.71
C ASP A 192 -7.55 -2.92 -16.98
N TYR A 193 -6.61 -3.00 -16.04
CA TYR A 193 -6.42 -4.16 -15.21
C TYR A 193 -7.67 -4.46 -14.35
N GLY A 194 -8.20 -3.44 -13.66
CA GLY A 194 -9.42 -3.56 -12.84
C GLY A 194 -10.65 -3.95 -13.64
N TYR A 195 -10.79 -3.41 -14.85
CA TYR A 195 -11.84 -3.76 -15.79
C TYR A 195 -11.80 -5.24 -16.18
N GLU A 196 -10.65 -5.73 -16.64
CA GLU A 196 -10.47 -7.14 -16.99
C GLU A 196 -10.59 -8.06 -15.77
N PHE A 197 -10.17 -7.59 -14.61
CA PHE A 197 -10.30 -8.29 -13.36
C PHE A 197 -11.79 -8.53 -13.00
N LEU A 198 -12.66 -7.52 -13.12
CA LEU A 198 -14.11 -7.67 -12.91
C LEU A 198 -14.71 -8.67 -13.89
N LYS A 199 -14.33 -8.63 -15.18
CA LYS A 199 -14.78 -9.60 -16.18
C LYS A 199 -14.40 -11.03 -15.79
N LYS A 200 -13.15 -11.25 -15.36
CA LYS A 200 -12.67 -12.55 -14.88
C LYS A 200 -13.42 -13.05 -13.64
N CYS A 201 -13.90 -12.14 -12.81
CA CYS A 201 -14.75 -12.44 -11.66
C CYS A 201 -16.22 -12.66 -12.03
N GLY A 202 -16.60 -12.60 -13.31
CA GLY A 202 -17.99 -12.72 -13.78
C GLY A 202 -18.86 -11.54 -13.36
N ARG A 203 -18.26 -10.35 -13.15
CA ARG A 203 -18.96 -9.13 -12.73
C ARG A 203 -19.05 -8.14 -13.89
N ASN A 204 -20.09 -7.28 -13.84
CA ASN A 204 -20.21 -6.20 -14.80
C ASN A 204 -19.07 -5.19 -14.57
N PRO A 205 -18.15 -4.99 -15.53
CA PRO A 205 -17.00 -4.10 -15.36
C PRO A 205 -17.38 -2.62 -15.22
N TRP A 206 -18.60 -2.22 -15.61
CA TRP A 206 -19.12 -0.88 -15.33
C TRP A 206 -19.20 -0.57 -13.83
N ALA A 207 -19.18 -1.58 -12.96
CA ALA A 207 -19.11 -1.35 -11.50
C ALA A 207 -17.96 -0.44 -11.10
N MET A 208 -16.81 -0.49 -11.82
CA MET A 208 -15.69 0.42 -11.59
C MET A 208 -16.04 1.87 -11.93
N GLY A 209 -16.75 2.12 -13.04
CA GLY A 209 -17.25 3.45 -13.38
C GLY A 209 -18.28 3.98 -12.37
N LYS A 210 -19.12 3.09 -11.82
CA LYS A 210 -20.04 3.44 -10.71
C LYS A 210 -19.27 3.80 -9.44
N ALA A 211 -18.22 3.05 -9.09
CA ALA A 211 -17.35 3.40 -7.98
C ALA A 211 -16.74 4.79 -8.17
N PHE A 212 -16.15 5.09 -9.32
CA PHE A 212 -15.57 6.40 -9.62
C PHE A 212 -16.58 7.54 -9.54
N LYS A 213 -17.83 7.34 -10.00
CA LYS A 213 -18.92 8.35 -9.83
C LYS A 213 -19.18 8.65 -8.36
N LYS A 214 -19.26 7.62 -7.50
CA LYS A 214 -19.46 7.79 -6.05
C LYS A 214 -18.27 8.52 -5.42
N LEU A 215 -17.04 8.11 -5.74
CA LEU A 215 -15.84 8.71 -5.22
C LEU A 215 -15.72 10.19 -5.63
N LYS A 216 -16.01 10.52 -6.90
CA LYS A 216 -16.09 11.89 -7.38
C LYS A 216 -17.09 12.71 -6.57
N SER A 217 -18.31 12.17 -6.35
CA SER A 217 -19.36 12.88 -5.59
C SER A 217 -18.95 13.19 -4.14
N PHE A 218 -18.13 12.35 -3.52
CA PHE A 218 -17.56 12.64 -2.20
C PHE A 218 -16.55 13.78 -2.26
N SER A 219 -15.74 13.85 -3.33
CA SER A 219 -14.77 14.92 -3.50
C SER A 219 -15.44 16.29 -3.69
N GLU A 220 -16.55 16.35 -4.42
CA GLU A 220 -17.29 17.58 -4.69
C GLU A 220 -18.05 18.11 -3.46
N LYS A 221 -18.52 17.22 -2.59
CA LYS A 221 -19.21 17.58 -1.33
C LYS A 221 -18.29 18.05 -0.22
N SER A 222 -16.99 18.05 -0.44
CA SER A 222 -15.96 18.29 0.58
C SER A 222 -15.77 19.75 0.98
N GLY A 223 -16.58 20.67 0.52
CA GLY A 223 -16.61 22.06 1.03
C GLY A 223 -16.91 22.20 2.54
N SER A 224 -17.21 21.10 3.24
CA SER A 224 -17.33 21.04 4.70
C SER A 224 -16.12 20.30 5.30
N THR A 225 -15.62 20.78 6.44
CA THR A 225 -14.49 20.24 7.21
C THR A 225 -14.58 18.72 7.47
N LYS A 226 -15.79 18.15 7.49
CA LYS A 226 -16.03 16.71 7.67
C LYS A 226 -15.53 15.86 6.49
N TYR A 227 -15.52 16.41 5.28
CA TYR A 227 -15.14 15.71 4.05
C TYR A 227 -13.74 16.07 3.52
N ALA A 228 -13.07 17.08 4.10
CA ALA A 228 -11.71 17.47 3.70
C ALA A 228 -10.69 16.31 3.86
N LYS A 229 -10.87 15.46 4.88
CA LYS A 229 -10.08 14.24 5.06
C LYS A 229 -10.40 13.14 4.04
N LEU A 230 -11.62 13.15 3.47
CA LEU A 230 -12.05 12.24 2.40
C LEU A 230 -11.32 12.51 1.08
N LEU A 231 -10.94 13.77 0.82
CA LEU A 231 -10.26 14.18 -0.43
C LEU A 231 -8.83 13.69 -0.55
N TYR A 232 -8.14 13.51 0.58
CA TYR A 232 -6.72 13.18 0.58
C TYR A 232 -6.44 11.82 -0.07
N ALA A 233 -7.34 10.86 0.14
CA ALA A 233 -7.21 9.49 -0.33
C ALA A 233 -7.28 9.34 -1.86
N PHE A 234 -8.12 10.16 -2.52
CA PHE A 234 -8.31 10.08 -3.97
C PHE A 234 -7.53 11.15 -4.74
N SER A 235 -6.78 12.02 -4.06
CA SER A 235 -5.88 12.96 -4.70
C SER A 235 -4.72 12.27 -5.44
N SER A 236 -4.41 11.03 -5.08
CA SER A 236 -3.44 10.18 -5.77
C SER A 236 -3.92 9.64 -7.12
N HIS A 237 -5.27 9.58 -7.33
CA HIS A 237 -5.91 9.02 -8.52
C HIS A 237 -6.78 10.05 -9.25
N PRO A 238 -6.19 10.99 -10.00
CA PRO A 238 -6.92 12.10 -10.61
C PRO A 238 -7.79 11.69 -11.83
N ASP A 239 -8.49 12.68 -12.40
CA ASP A 239 -9.18 12.62 -13.70
C ASP A 239 -10.41 11.68 -13.74
N PHE A 240 -11.25 11.69 -12.69
CA PHE A 240 -12.45 10.85 -12.63
C PHE A 240 -13.37 10.98 -13.84
N ASP A 241 -13.55 12.16 -14.41
CA ASP A 241 -14.49 12.35 -15.52
C ASP A 241 -14.06 11.57 -16.77
N GLU A 242 -12.79 11.65 -17.13
CA GLU A 242 -12.24 10.88 -18.24
C GLU A 242 -12.32 9.38 -17.96
N ARG A 243 -11.98 8.95 -16.75
CA ARG A 243 -11.99 7.54 -16.35
C ARG A 243 -13.40 6.97 -16.36
N ILE A 244 -14.40 7.69 -15.83
CA ILE A 244 -15.82 7.30 -15.86
C ILE A 244 -16.31 7.15 -17.30
N ARG A 245 -16.02 8.14 -18.16
CA ARG A 245 -16.41 8.10 -19.58
C ARG A 245 -15.80 6.87 -20.26
N ARG A 246 -14.50 6.67 -20.14
CA ARG A 246 -13.76 5.56 -20.72
C ARG A 246 -14.28 4.19 -20.27
N MET A 247 -14.56 4.02 -18.96
CA MET A 247 -15.13 2.78 -18.44
C MET A 247 -16.54 2.52 -18.99
N ARG A 248 -17.34 3.57 -19.19
CA ARG A 248 -18.68 3.45 -19.77
C ARG A 248 -18.60 3.02 -21.23
N GLU A 249 -17.84 3.76 -22.04
CA GLU A 249 -17.68 3.48 -23.47
C GLU A 249 -17.24 2.03 -23.68
N ARG A 250 -16.21 1.59 -22.96
CA ARG A 250 -15.70 0.24 -23.04
C ARG A 250 -16.71 -0.82 -22.61
N ALA A 251 -17.49 -0.56 -21.55
CA ALA A 251 -18.51 -1.50 -21.08
C ALA A 251 -19.67 -1.61 -22.09
N GLU A 252 -20.08 -0.51 -22.71
CA GLU A 252 -21.10 -0.50 -23.77
C GLU A 252 -20.61 -1.24 -25.03
N GLU A 253 -19.35 -1.04 -25.44
CA GLU A 253 -18.71 -1.77 -26.55
C GLU A 253 -18.64 -3.27 -26.29
N ASP A 254 -18.36 -3.69 -25.06
CA ASP A 254 -18.34 -5.10 -24.62
C ASP A 254 -19.76 -5.67 -24.37
N GLY A 255 -20.83 -4.89 -24.59
CA GLY A 255 -22.23 -5.33 -24.46
C GLY A 255 -22.76 -5.37 -23.02
N TYR A 256 -22.10 -4.71 -22.07
CA TYR A 256 -22.57 -4.62 -20.69
C TYR A 256 -23.57 -3.46 -20.49
N SER A 257 -24.55 -3.68 -19.60
CA SER A 257 -25.49 -2.62 -19.20
C SER A 257 -24.81 -1.59 -18.31
N CYS A 258 -24.98 -0.32 -18.65
CA CYS A 258 -24.42 0.84 -17.93
C CYS A 258 -25.49 1.65 -17.16
N HIS A 259 -26.54 0.99 -16.71
CA HIS A 259 -27.62 1.59 -15.88
C HIS A 259 -27.28 1.60 -14.39
#